data_30b95ba7e524d58573e269423267966e
#
_entry.id   30b95ba7e524d58573e269423267966e
#
_cell.length_a   1.000
_cell.length_b   1.000
_cell.length_c   1.000
_cell.angle_alpha   90.00
_cell.angle_beta   90.00
_cell.angle_gamma   90.00
#
_symmetry.space_group_name_H-M   'P 1'
#
loop_
_entity.id
_entity.type
_entity.pdbx_description
1 polymer ?
#
loop_
_entity_poly.entity_id
_entity_poly.type
_entity_poly.pdbx_seq_one_letter_code
_entity_poly.pdbx_strand_id
1 'polypeptide(L)'
;MKPYVKITETKTPEGEPLELIEHDGTFMICSNGEQLMTSFSHGSEETLAELACSPFSPVNQPRFLIGGLGMGYTLAAATRAVVKKRAQFDVAELTPAIVDWNRTHLSHLNPGLLDDERISIKLGPVQKAIRQANGEYHAIILDVDNGPSAFHGKKNDSLYSLNGLREIQHALKGGGILAIWSARSDKAFTKTLRKAGFDVSENTVAAAHKGNKRRTHTIWLARKKSY
;
A
#
# COMPACT_ATOMS: atom_id res chain seq x y z
N MET A 1 30.50 -11.35 9.82
CA MET A 1 29.15 -10.77 9.60
C MET A 1 29.38 -9.45 8.88
N LYS A 2 28.74 -9.21 7.73
CA LYS A 2 28.89 -7.93 7.02
C LYS A 2 28.25 -6.82 7.85
N PRO A 3 28.77 -5.58 7.82
CA PRO A 3 28.19 -4.45 8.56
C PRO A 3 26.85 -4.02 7.93
N TYR A 4 26.01 -3.39 8.74
CA TYR A 4 24.90 -2.59 8.24
C TYR A 4 25.44 -1.27 7.70
N VAL A 5 25.06 -0.93 6.49
CA VAL A 5 25.53 0.29 5.82
C VAL A 5 24.34 1.23 5.64
N LYS A 6 24.39 2.40 6.28
CA LYS A 6 23.40 3.45 6.01
C LYS A 6 23.71 4.07 4.64
N ILE A 7 22.80 3.91 3.70
CA ILE A 7 22.93 4.40 2.33
C ILE A 7 22.57 5.89 2.28
N THR A 8 21.45 6.26 2.89
CA THR A 8 20.97 7.63 2.95
C THR A 8 19.96 7.80 4.07
N GLU A 9 19.68 9.05 4.42
CA GLU A 9 18.67 9.40 5.42
C GLU A 9 17.88 10.62 5.01
N THR A 10 16.68 10.76 5.57
CA THR A 10 15.80 11.92 5.44
C THR A 10 14.93 12.04 6.68
N LYS A 11 13.97 12.96 6.64
CA LYS A 11 12.92 13.05 7.65
C LYS A 11 11.56 12.90 7.00
N THR A 12 10.64 12.27 7.70
CA THR A 12 9.23 12.30 7.32
C THR A 12 8.70 13.74 7.41
N PRO A 13 7.55 14.07 6.82
CA PRO A 13 6.93 15.39 6.97
C PRO A 13 6.68 15.81 8.43
N GLU A 14 6.63 14.82 9.31
CA GLU A 14 6.48 15.01 10.76
C GLU A 14 7.80 15.26 11.50
N GLY A 15 8.92 15.16 10.79
CA GLY A 15 10.25 15.35 11.37
C GLY A 15 10.89 14.08 11.93
N GLU A 16 10.23 12.92 11.85
CA GLU A 16 10.79 11.65 12.27
C GLU A 16 11.92 11.21 11.31
N PRO A 17 13.04 10.67 11.82
CA PRO A 17 14.11 10.18 10.96
C PRO A 17 13.62 9.00 10.12
N LEU A 18 14.07 8.96 8.87
CA LEU A 18 13.83 7.86 7.94
C LEU A 18 15.15 7.50 7.29
N GLU A 19 15.56 6.25 7.40
CA GLU A 19 16.86 5.77 6.94
C GLU A 19 16.68 4.63 5.93
N LEU A 20 17.49 4.65 4.87
CA LEU A 20 17.68 3.52 3.98
C LEU A 20 19.00 2.84 4.35
N ILE A 21 18.90 1.57 4.73
CA ILE A 21 20.01 0.75 5.19
C ILE A 21 20.16 -0.47 4.27
N GLU A 22 21.39 -0.86 3.98
CA GLU A 22 21.71 -2.10 3.27
C GLU A 22 22.49 -3.04 4.18
N HIS A 23 22.17 -4.33 4.14
CA HIS A 23 22.91 -5.39 4.81
C HIS A 23 22.88 -6.65 3.94
N ASP A 24 24.05 -7.05 3.47
CA ASP A 24 24.26 -8.25 2.66
C ASP A 24 23.30 -8.38 1.46
N GLY A 25 23.14 -7.27 0.71
CA GLY A 25 22.24 -7.18 -0.45
C GLY A 25 20.76 -7.02 -0.10
N THR A 26 20.40 -6.96 1.17
CA THR A 26 19.04 -6.68 1.62
C THR A 26 18.91 -5.22 2.01
N PHE A 27 17.94 -4.54 1.42
CA PHE A 27 17.60 -3.16 1.75
C PHE A 27 16.52 -3.11 2.84
N MET A 28 16.61 -2.13 3.72
CA MET A 28 15.68 -1.88 4.81
C MET A 28 15.36 -0.39 4.87
N ILE A 29 14.08 -0.05 5.04
CA ILE A 29 13.63 1.29 5.42
C ILE A 29 13.35 1.24 6.91
N CYS A 30 14.01 2.11 7.67
CA CYS A 30 13.92 2.17 9.13
C CYS A 30 13.51 3.57 9.59
N SER A 31 12.79 3.66 10.70
CA SER A 31 12.50 4.91 11.40
C SER A 31 12.69 4.72 12.88
N ASN A 32 13.39 5.66 13.55
CA ASN A 32 13.69 5.59 14.98
C ASN A 32 14.30 4.24 15.44
N GLY A 33 15.12 3.61 14.56
CA GLY A 33 15.72 2.30 14.82
C GLY A 33 14.77 1.11 14.63
N GLU A 34 13.51 1.34 14.28
CA GLU A 34 12.56 0.28 13.95
C GLU A 34 12.52 0.04 12.43
N GLN A 35 12.58 -1.23 12.03
CA GLN A 35 12.44 -1.64 10.64
C GLN A 35 10.98 -1.54 10.21
N LEU A 36 10.69 -0.65 9.26
CA LEU A 36 9.36 -0.50 8.68
C LEU A 36 9.13 -1.51 7.56
N MET A 37 10.13 -1.70 6.68
CA MET A 37 10.02 -2.65 5.58
C MET A 37 11.40 -3.17 5.15
N THR A 38 11.40 -4.29 4.41
CA THR A 38 12.64 -4.90 3.89
C THR A 38 12.42 -5.46 2.49
N SER A 39 13.47 -5.42 1.68
CA SER A 39 13.44 -6.03 0.34
C SER A 39 13.40 -7.56 0.34
N PHE A 40 13.62 -8.20 1.48
CA PHE A 40 13.59 -9.66 1.60
C PHE A 40 12.16 -10.22 1.78
N SER A 41 11.26 -9.46 2.43
CA SER A 41 9.92 -9.94 2.81
C SER A 41 8.85 -8.99 2.27
N HIS A 42 8.29 -9.31 1.10
CA HIS A 42 7.31 -8.48 0.38
C HIS A 42 6.15 -9.30 -0.22
N GLY A 43 6.05 -10.59 0.13
CA GLY A 43 5.03 -11.47 -0.46
C GLY A 43 3.60 -11.07 -0.13
N SER A 44 3.37 -10.50 1.06
CA SER A 44 2.05 -10.02 1.46
C SER A 44 1.61 -8.76 0.71
N GLU A 45 2.54 -7.86 0.38
CA GLU A 45 2.32 -6.64 -0.40
C GLU A 45 1.97 -7.00 -1.85
N GLU A 46 2.65 -7.99 -2.43
CA GLU A 46 2.31 -8.50 -3.77
C GLU A 46 0.94 -9.14 -3.77
N THR A 47 0.64 -9.99 -2.78
CA THR A 47 -0.68 -10.64 -2.65
C THR A 47 -1.81 -9.60 -2.45
N LEU A 48 -1.55 -8.53 -1.68
CA LEU A 48 -2.50 -7.43 -1.50
C LEU A 48 -2.90 -6.81 -2.86
N ALA A 49 -1.91 -6.49 -3.68
CA ALA A 49 -2.13 -5.90 -4.99
C ALA A 49 -2.84 -6.86 -5.95
N GLU A 50 -2.44 -8.13 -5.99
CA GLU A 50 -3.06 -9.15 -6.82
C GLU A 50 -4.55 -9.34 -6.48
N LEU A 51 -4.88 -9.49 -5.20
CA LEU A 51 -6.26 -9.65 -4.74
C LEU A 51 -7.13 -8.42 -5.03
N ALA A 52 -6.55 -7.22 -4.95
CA ALA A 52 -7.26 -5.97 -5.19
C ALA A 52 -7.48 -5.68 -6.67
N CYS A 53 -6.50 -5.95 -7.53
CA CYS A 53 -6.47 -5.51 -8.92
C CYS A 53 -6.95 -6.56 -9.92
N SER A 54 -6.67 -7.85 -9.70
CA SER A 54 -7.01 -8.92 -10.65
C SER A 54 -8.49 -8.99 -11.02
N PRO A 55 -9.47 -8.72 -10.12
CA PRO A 55 -10.88 -8.70 -10.49
C PRO A 55 -11.23 -7.67 -11.58
N PHE A 56 -10.40 -6.66 -11.76
CA PHE A 56 -10.60 -5.58 -12.73
C PHE A 56 -9.73 -5.71 -13.97
N SER A 57 -8.97 -6.79 -14.12
CA SER A 57 -8.17 -7.06 -15.33
C SER A 57 -9.00 -7.10 -16.63
N PRO A 58 -10.29 -7.51 -16.64
CA PRO A 58 -11.12 -7.44 -17.84
C PRO A 58 -11.56 -6.00 -18.19
N VAL A 59 -11.54 -5.07 -17.24
CA VAL A 59 -11.98 -3.67 -17.45
C VAL A 59 -11.04 -2.98 -18.43
N ASN A 60 -11.58 -2.23 -19.39
CA ASN A 60 -10.78 -1.60 -20.44
C ASN A 60 -9.89 -0.46 -19.91
N GLN A 61 -10.42 0.35 -18.98
CA GLN A 61 -9.71 1.50 -18.39
C GLN A 61 -9.83 1.44 -16.85
N PRO A 62 -9.22 0.45 -16.19
CA PRO A 62 -9.28 0.37 -14.75
C PRO A 62 -8.40 1.46 -14.13
N ARG A 63 -8.86 2.03 -13.01
CA ARG A 63 -8.10 3.03 -12.24
C ARG A 63 -7.96 2.58 -10.81
N PHE A 64 -6.76 2.70 -10.29
CA PHE A 64 -6.37 2.26 -8.96
C PHE A 64 -5.72 3.40 -8.18
N LEU A 65 -5.95 3.44 -6.87
CA LEU A 65 -5.22 4.30 -5.95
C LEU A 65 -4.42 3.42 -4.99
N ILE A 66 -3.13 3.66 -4.90
CA ILE A 66 -2.24 3.00 -3.95
C ILE A 66 -1.76 4.04 -2.95
N GLY A 67 -2.02 3.81 -1.67
CA GLY A 67 -1.48 4.60 -0.57
C GLY A 67 -0.17 3.98 -0.11
N GLY A 68 0.90 4.77 -0.16
CA GLY A 68 2.27 4.33 0.10
C GLY A 68 2.97 3.75 -1.12
N LEU A 69 4.20 4.20 -1.39
CA LEU A 69 5.08 3.61 -2.40
C LEU A 69 6.02 2.57 -1.77
N GLY A 70 6.58 2.89 -0.61
CA GLY A 70 7.56 2.03 0.05
C GLY A 70 8.72 1.66 -0.88
N MET A 71 9.00 0.36 -1.03
CA MET A 71 9.98 -0.17 -2.00
C MET A 71 9.34 -0.55 -3.35
N GLY A 72 8.09 -0.16 -3.61
CA GLY A 72 7.41 -0.34 -4.90
C GLY A 72 6.79 -1.71 -5.15
N TYR A 73 6.81 -2.64 -4.21
CA TYR A 73 6.35 -4.02 -4.44
C TYR A 73 4.84 -4.12 -4.71
N THR A 74 4.01 -3.41 -3.94
CA THR A 74 2.56 -3.33 -4.14
C THR A 74 2.23 -2.74 -5.51
N LEU A 75 2.89 -1.66 -5.90
CA LEU A 75 2.71 -1.03 -7.21
C LEU A 75 3.16 -1.96 -8.35
N ALA A 76 4.34 -2.59 -8.23
CA ALA A 76 4.85 -3.52 -9.23
C ALA A 76 3.91 -4.72 -9.42
N ALA A 77 3.37 -5.28 -8.34
CA ALA A 77 2.39 -6.36 -8.42
C ALA A 77 1.07 -5.91 -9.06
N ALA A 78 0.58 -4.71 -8.74
CA ALA A 78 -0.62 -4.14 -9.35
C ALA A 78 -0.46 -3.97 -10.88
N THR A 79 0.69 -3.45 -11.35
CA THR A 79 0.95 -3.27 -12.79
C THR A 79 1.08 -4.58 -13.53
N ARG A 80 1.62 -5.64 -12.88
CA ARG A 80 1.65 -7.01 -13.42
C ARG A 80 0.27 -7.65 -13.48
N ALA A 81 -0.56 -7.47 -12.44
CA ALA A 81 -1.91 -8.02 -12.39
C ALA A 81 -2.84 -7.41 -13.45
N VAL A 82 -2.56 -6.17 -13.88
CA VAL A 82 -3.38 -5.46 -14.86
C VAL A 82 -2.50 -4.87 -15.95
N VAL A 83 -2.32 -5.62 -17.04
CA VAL A 83 -1.45 -5.26 -18.18
C VAL A 83 -2.11 -4.34 -19.22
N LYS A 84 -3.35 -3.86 -18.98
CA LYS A 84 -4.05 -2.99 -19.93
C LYS A 84 -3.31 -1.67 -20.12
N LYS A 85 -3.07 -1.26 -21.35
CA LYS A 85 -2.39 0.03 -21.69
C LYS A 85 -3.10 1.27 -21.13
N ARG A 86 -4.43 1.19 -20.95
CA ARG A 86 -5.25 2.29 -20.44
C ARG A 86 -5.52 2.18 -18.93
N ALA A 87 -4.91 1.22 -18.24
CA ALA A 87 -4.95 1.18 -16.79
C ALA A 87 -4.25 2.41 -16.22
N GLN A 88 -4.73 2.90 -15.09
CA GLN A 88 -4.14 4.04 -14.38
C GLN A 88 -3.86 3.65 -12.94
N PHE A 89 -2.65 3.95 -12.47
CA PHE A 89 -2.19 3.71 -11.12
C PHE A 89 -1.77 5.04 -10.48
N ASP A 90 -2.65 5.62 -9.68
CA ASP A 90 -2.33 6.77 -8.85
C ASP A 90 -1.64 6.27 -7.58
N VAL A 91 -0.47 6.77 -7.25
CA VAL A 91 0.27 6.43 -6.02
C VAL A 91 0.39 7.67 -5.16
N ALA A 92 -0.20 7.64 -3.97
CA ALA A 92 -0.04 8.71 -2.99
C ALA A 92 1.12 8.37 -2.06
N GLU A 93 2.21 9.13 -2.15
CA GLU A 93 3.39 8.96 -1.29
C GLU A 93 3.62 10.24 -0.46
N LEU A 94 3.76 10.07 0.85
CA LEU A 94 3.89 11.19 1.78
C LEU A 94 5.29 11.79 1.77
N THR A 95 6.32 10.95 1.59
CA THR A 95 7.73 11.29 1.73
C THR A 95 8.42 11.34 0.37
N PRO A 96 8.76 12.53 -0.18
CA PRO A 96 9.39 12.65 -1.49
C PRO A 96 10.66 11.79 -1.65
N ALA A 97 11.47 11.67 -0.60
CA ALA A 97 12.68 10.86 -0.64
C ALA A 97 12.43 9.38 -0.94
N ILE A 98 11.27 8.81 -0.57
CA ILE A 98 10.91 7.44 -0.94
C ILE A 98 10.80 7.30 -2.46
N VAL A 99 10.24 8.29 -3.14
CA VAL A 99 10.18 8.31 -4.61
C VAL A 99 11.57 8.38 -5.21
N ASP A 100 12.43 9.26 -4.67
CA ASP A 100 13.81 9.41 -5.14
C ASP A 100 14.64 8.14 -4.89
N TRP A 101 14.45 7.47 -3.76
CA TRP A 101 15.12 6.21 -3.47
C TRP A 101 14.70 5.10 -4.44
N ASN A 102 13.43 5.03 -4.84
CA ASN A 102 12.97 4.08 -5.84
C ASN A 102 13.54 4.35 -7.24
N ARG A 103 13.85 5.62 -7.56
CA ARG A 103 14.51 5.99 -8.82
C ARG A 103 16.01 5.75 -8.83
N THR A 104 16.63 5.72 -7.66
CA THR A 104 18.10 5.65 -7.48
C THR A 104 18.52 4.34 -6.84
N HIS A 105 18.58 4.30 -5.51
CA HIS A 105 19.14 3.19 -4.74
C HIS A 105 18.35 1.88 -4.84
N LEU A 106 17.04 1.97 -5.00
CA LEU A 106 16.12 0.82 -5.03
C LEU A 106 15.64 0.46 -6.45
N SER A 107 16.09 1.19 -7.48
CA SER A 107 15.64 1.01 -8.87
C SER A 107 15.82 -0.42 -9.40
N HIS A 108 16.83 -1.12 -8.94
CA HIS A 108 17.10 -2.50 -9.29
C HIS A 108 16.11 -3.52 -8.71
N LEU A 109 15.33 -3.16 -7.67
CA LEU A 109 14.30 -4.04 -7.08
C LEU A 109 13.08 -4.17 -8.01
N ASN A 110 12.72 -3.10 -8.71
CA ASN A 110 11.63 -3.06 -9.68
C ASN A 110 12.04 -2.22 -10.90
N PRO A 111 12.90 -2.78 -11.79
CA PRO A 111 13.48 -2.01 -12.90
C PRO A 111 12.39 -1.42 -13.82
N GLY A 112 12.51 -0.12 -14.13
CA GLY A 112 11.60 0.59 -15.03
C GLY A 112 10.19 0.87 -14.46
N LEU A 113 9.91 0.52 -13.19
CA LEU A 113 8.58 0.66 -12.62
C LEU A 113 8.07 2.11 -12.68
N LEU A 114 8.89 3.07 -12.25
CA LEU A 114 8.46 4.48 -12.21
C LEU A 114 8.55 5.19 -13.56
N ASP A 115 8.98 4.49 -14.63
CA ASP A 115 8.96 4.95 -16.00
C ASP A 115 7.71 4.49 -16.77
N ASP A 116 6.86 3.66 -16.15
CA ASP A 116 5.59 3.22 -16.73
C ASP A 116 4.60 4.40 -16.82
N GLU A 117 4.22 4.77 -18.05
CA GLU A 117 3.31 5.89 -18.34
C GLU A 117 1.93 5.77 -17.69
N ARG A 118 1.55 4.57 -17.23
CA ARG A 118 0.29 4.32 -16.52
C ARG A 118 0.32 4.80 -15.06
N ILE A 119 1.52 5.13 -14.54
CA ILE A 119 1.72 5.48 -13.13
C ILE A 119 1.78 7.00 -12.96
N SER A 120 1.05 7.49 -11.96
CA SER A 120 1.07 8.89 -11.54
C SER A 120 1.39 8.99 -10.04
N ILE A 121 2.56 9.53 -9.73
CA ILE A 121 2.96 9.79 -8.33
C ILE A 121 2.34 11.10 -7.86
N LYS A 122 1.61 11.04 -6.76
CA LYS A 122 0.97 12.18 -6.08
C LYS A 122 1.63 12.36 -4.71
N LEU A 123 2.48 13.37 -4.58
CA LEU A 123 3.10 13.69 -3.29
C LEU A 123 2.05 14.23 -2.32
N GLY A 124 1.97 13.61 -1.15
CA GLY A 124 1.07 13.98 -0.06
C GLY A 124 0.27 12.81 0.50
N PRO A 125 -0.59 13.11 1.49
CA PRO A 125 -1.38 12.09 2.16
C PRO A 125 -2.44 11.47 1.24
N VAL A 126 -2.62 10.16 1.32
CA VAL A 126 -3.60 9.41 0.51
C VAL A 126 -5.04 9.91 0.74
N GLN A 127 -5.35 10.41 1.93
CA GLN A 127 -6.64 11.02 2.26
C GLN A 127 -7.00 12.18 1.31
N LYS A 128 -6.00 12.95 0.86
CA LYS A 128 -6.23 14.05 -0.10
C LYS A 128 -6.71 13.50 -1.43
N ALA A 129 -6.07 12.46 -1.96
CA ALA A 129 -6.48 11.82 -3.21
C ALA A 129 -7.89 11.18 -3.08
N ILE A 130 -8.19 10.55 -1.94
CA ILE A 130 -9.51 9.96 -1.66
C ILE A 130 -10.61 11.03 -1.68
N ARG A 131 -10.44 12.15 -0.96
CA ARG A 131 -11.46 13.22 -0.88
C ARG A 131 -11.70 13.93 -2.21
N GLN A 132 -10.72 13.96 -3.09
CA GLN A 132 -10.85 14.58 -4.41
C GLN A 132 -11.55 13.68 -5.43
N ALA A 133 -11.68 12.39 -5.14
CA ALA A 133 -12.26 11.40 -6.06
C ALA A 133 -13.78 11.24 -5.83
N ASN A 134 -14.50 11.03 -6.92
CA ASN A 134 -15.94 10.76 -6.91
C ASN A 134 -16.26 9.56 -7.79
N GLY A 135 -16.31 8.36 -7.21
CA GLY A 135 -16.60 7.13 -7.95
C GLY A 135 -15.60 6.82 -9.07
N GLU A 136 -14.31 7.12 -8.87
CA GLU A 136 -13.30 7.00 -9.90
C GLU A 136 -12.52 5.69 -9.84
N TYR A 137 -12.27 5.17 -8.63
CA TYR A 137 -11.36 4.04 -8.44
C TYR A 137 -12.07 2.69 -8.44
N HIS A 138 -11.49 1.74 -9.17
CA HIS A 138 -11.90 0.33 -9.14
C HIS A 138 -11.37 -0.39 -7.90
N ALA A 139 -10.14 -0.05 -7.50
CA ALA A 139 -9.64 -0.42 -6.18
C ALA A 139 -8.84 0.72 -5.54
N ILE A 140 -8.93 0.79 -4.21
CA ILE A 140 -8.06 1.62 -3.34
C ILE A 140 -7.30 0.63 -2.46
N ILE A 141 -5.97 0.70 -2.52
CA ILE A 141 -5.05 -0.19 -1.81
C ILE A 141 -4.32 0.63 -0.77
N LEU A 142 -4.47 0.28 0.49
CA LEU A 142 -3.82 0.94 1.61
C LEU A 142 -2.73 0.03 2.15
N ASP A 143 -1.51 0.32 1.74
CA ASP A 143 -0.27 -0.27 2.22
C ASP A 143 0.53 0.79 2.97
N VAL A 144 -0.16 1.46 3.89
CA VAL A 144 0.37 2.51 4.74
C VAL A 144 0.44 2.00 6.16
N ASP A 145 1.59 2.18 6.81
CA ASP A 145 1.82 1.81 8.20
C ASP A 145 1.59 0.30 8.51
N ASN A 146 1.60 -0.07 9.79
CA ASN A 146 1.41 -1.45 10.22
C ASN A 146 -0.08 -1.88 10.35
N GLY A 147 -1.01 -1.12 9.71
CA GLY A 147 -2.45 -1.38 9.70
C GLY A 147 -3.23 -0.65 10.79
N PRO A 148 -4.58 -0.82 10.81
CA PRO A 148 -5.47 -0.02 11.66
C PRO A 148 -5.21 -0.14 13.17
N SER A 149 -4.70 -1.28 13.64
CA SER A 149 -4.44 -1.54 15.07
C SER A 149 -3.05 -1.14 15.54
N ALA A 150 -2.14 -0.76 14.64
CA ALA A 150 -0.77 -0.35 15.00
C ALA A 150 -0.72 1.08 15.58
N PHE A 151 -1.83 1.82 15.51
CA PHE A 151 -1.89 3.23 15.84
C PHE A 151 -2.77 3.53 17.05
N HIS A 152 -2.15 3.52 18.22
CA HIS A 152 -2.60 4.36 19.33
C HIS A 152 -2.03 5.78 19.24
N GLY A 153 -1.66 6.26 18.03
CA GLY A 153 -1.04 7.54 17.73
C GLY A 153 -1.68 8.27 16.56
N LYS A 154 -2.63 9.10 16.85
CA LYS A 154 -3.17 10.35 16.25
C LYS A 154 -3.21 10.64 14.73
N LYS A 155 -2.58 9.94 13.77
CA LYS A 155 -2.49 10.46 12.38
C LYS A 155 -3.30 9.69 11.33
N ASN A 156 -3.41 8.38 11.40
CA ASN A 156 -4.25 7.60 10.49
C ASN A 156 -5.60 7.19 11.08
N ASP A 157 -5.90 7.58 12.33
CA ASP A 157 -7.21 7.35 12.96
C ASP A 157 -8.36 7.87 12.07
N SER A 158 -8.15 8.98 11.36
CA SER A 158 -9.15 9.54 10.45
C SER A 158 -9.39 8.67 9.22
N LEU A 159 -8.36 8.04 8.64
CA LEU A 159 -8.47 7.19 7.44
C LEU A 159 -9.31 5.94 7.71
N TYR A 160 -9.07 5.30 8.87
CA TYR A 160 -9.74 4.07 9.29
C TYR A 160 -11.00 4.31 10.13
N SER A 161 -11.33 5.58 10.40
CA SER A 161 -12.58 5.95 11.06
C SER A 161 -13.80 5.67 10.16
N LEU A 162 -14.99 5.61 10.76
CA LEU A 162 -16.22 5.44 10.00
C LEU A 162 -16.40 6.53 8.92
N ASN A 163 -15.97 7.77 9.20
CA ASN A 163 -16.03 8.87 8.23
C ASN A 163 -15.00 8.67 7.10
N GLY A 164 -13.75 8.32 7.43
CA GLY A 164 -12.73 8.01 6.41
C GLY A 164 -13.14 6.86 5.50
N LEU A 165 -13.74 5.80 6.06
CA LEU A 165 -14.25 4.67 5.29
C LEU A 165 -15.42 5.07 4.38
N ARG A 166 -16.26 6.05 4.77
CA ARG A 166 -17.31 6.62 3.91
C ARG A 166 -16.71 7.47 2.78
N GLU A 167 -15.66 8.26 3.05
CA GLU A 167 -14.91 8.99 2.02
C GLU A 167 -14.32 8.01 0.99
N ILE A 168 -13.74 6.90 1.45
CA ILE A 168 -13.24 5.82 0.59
C ILE A 168 -14.37 5.20 -0.26
N GLN A 169 -15.53 4.92 0.35
CA GLN A 169 -16.67 4.44 -0.41
C GLN A 169 -17.11 5.41 -1.49
N HIS A 170 -17.11 6.72 -1.19
CA HIS A 170 -17.43 7.75 -2.18
C HIS A 170 -16.46 7.75 -3.35
N ALA A 171 -15.16 7.59 -3.08
CA ALA A 171 -14.11 7.54 -4.09
C ALA A 171 -14.13 6.27 -4.97
N LEU A 172 -14.68 5.16 -4.44
CA LEU A 172 -14.79 3.90 -5.15
C LEU A 172 -15.99 3.87 -6.12
N LYS A 173 -15.81 3.24 -7.27
CA LYS A 173 -16.89 2.83 -8.16
C LYS A 173 -17.83 1.83 -7.48
N GLY A 174 -19.06 1.67 -7.99
CA GLY A 174 -19.93 0.56 -7.60
C GLY A 174 -19.21 -0.78 -7.85
N GLY A 175 -19.22 -1.68 -6.84
CA GLY A 175 -18.48 -2.95 -6.90
C GLY A 175 -16.96 -2.82 -6.71
N GLY A 176 -16.47 -1.61 -6.47
CA GLY A 176 -15.04 -1.36 -6.21
C GLY A 176 -14.54 -1.96 -4.89
N ILE A 177 -13.25 -2.15 -4.77
CA ILE A 177 -12.60 -2.83 -3.64
C ILE A 177 -11.69 -1.85 -2.89
N LEU A 178 -11.87 -1.78 -1.56
CA LEU A 178 -10.87 -1.29 -0.64
C LEU A 178 -10.06 -2.49 -0.14
N ALA A 179 -8.76 -2.49 -0.38
CA ALA A 179 -7.83 -3.49 0.13
C ALA A 179 -6.90 -2.85 1.17
N ILE A 180 -6.77 -3.48 2.34
CA ILE A 180 -5.96 -2.95 3.44
C ILE A 180 -5.02 -4.04 3.94
N TRP A 181 -3.73 -3.72 3.98
CA TRP A 181 -2.72 -4.55 4.63
C TRP A 181 -2.63 -4.27 6.12
N SER A 182 -2.35 -5.30 6.90
CA SER A 182 -2.04 -5.18 8.32
C SER A 182 -1.13 -6.30 8.81
N ALA A 183 -0.26 -5.96 9.75
CA ALA A 183 0.58 -6.93 10.44
C ALA A 183 -0.22 -7.93 11.29
N ARG A 184 -1.46 -7.61 11.67
CA ARG A 184 -2.33 -8.44 12.55
C ARG A 184 -3.80 -8.29 12.17
N SER A 185 -4.58 -9.32 12.48
CA SER A 185 -6.05 -9.27 12.44
C SER A 185 -6.62 -8.34 13.52
N ASP A 186 -7.71 -7.65 13.18
CA ASP A 186 -8.47 -6.80 14.11
C ASP A 186 -9.98 -6.97 13.89
N LYS A 187 -10.61 -7.73 14.79
CA LYS A 187 -12.06 -7.99 14.73
C LYS A 187 -12.91 -6.73 14.91
N ALA A 188 -12.43 -5.73 15.66
CA ALA A 188 -13.13 -4.47 15.87
C ALA A 188 -13.13 -3.65 14.56
N PHE A 189 -11.98 -3.63 13.87
CA PHE A 189 -11.87 -2.98 12.57
C PHE A 189 -12.73 -3.67 11.50
N THR A 190 -12.74 -5.01 11.46
CA THR A 190 -13.64 -5.78 10.57
C THR A 190 -15.11 -5.39 10.77
N LYS A 191 -15.56 -5.19 12.04
CA LYS A 191 -16.91 -4.69 12.34
C LYS A 191 -17.12 -3.27 11.83
N THR A 192 -16.10 -2.40 11.96
CA THR A 192 -16.16 -1.00 11.48
C THR A 192 -16.29 -0.93 9.96
N LEU A 193 -15.56 -1.76 9.21
CA LEU A 193 -15.72 -1.90 7.76
C LEU A 193 -17.14 -2.30 7.36
N ARG A 194 -17.71 -3.31 8.04
CA ARG A 194 -19.10 -3.73 7.80
C ARG A 194 -20.10 -2.64 8.16
N LYS A 195 -19.89 -1.92 9.27
CA LYS A 195 -20.72 -0.77 9.67
C LYS A 195 -20.65 0.38 8.66
N ALA A 196 -19.52 0.55 7.99
CA ALA A 196 -19.37 1.48 6.89
C ALA A 196 -20.11 1.04 5.61
N GLY A 197 -20.67 -0.18 5.55
CA GLY A 197 -21.47 -0.68 4.45
C GLY A 197 -20.73 -1.54 3.43
N PHE A 198 -19.48 -1.94 3.73
CA PHE A 198 -18.73 -2.86 2.89
C PHE A 198 -19.14 -4.32 3.11
N ASP A 199 -19.05 -5.12 2.04
CA ASP A 199 -18.93 -6.56 2.14
C ASP A 199 -17.46 -6.92 2.34
N VAL A 200 -17.15 -7.65 3.44
CA VAL A 200 -15.78 -7.77 3.95
C VAL A 200 -15.34 -9.22 4.02
N SER A 201 -14.26 -9.54 3.33
CA SER A 201 -13.46 -10.74 3.55
C SER A 201 -12.11 -10.41 4.20
N GLU A 202 -11.64 -11.33 5.05
CA GLU A 202 -10.36 -11.23 5.75
C GLU A 202 -9.51 -12.43 5.33
N ASN A 203 -8.30 -12.15 4.82
CA ASN A 203 -7.39 -13.13 4.27
C ASN A 203 -6.10 -13.14 5.06
N THR A 204 -5.70 -14.30 5.59
CA THR A 204 -4.39 -14.49 6.21
C THR A 204 -3.41 -14.94 5.12
N VAL A 205 -2.34 -14.19 4.93
CA VAL A 205 -1.35 -14.42 3.86
C VAL A 205 0.05 -14.55 4.44
N ALA A 206 0.93 -15.29 3.77
CA ALA A 206 2.33 -15.38 4.17
C ALA A 206 3.04 -14.04 3.94
N ALA A 207 3.89 -13.62 4.88
CA ALA A 207 4.67 -12.39 4.77
C ALA A 207 5.71 -12.44 3.63
N ALA A 208 6.22 -13.63 3.30
CA ALA A 208 7.22 -13.83 2.25
C ALA A 208 6.89 -15.04 1.38
N HIS A 209 7.25 -14.96 0.09
CA HIS A 209 7.12 -16.10 -0.85
C HIS A 209 8.13 -17.20 -0.58
N LYS A 210 9.32 -16.85 -0.11
CA LYS A 210 10.44 -17.77 0.21
C LYS A 210 10.88 -17.59 1.66
N GLY A 211 11.38 -18.65 2.29
CA GLY A 211 11.89 -18.58 3.65
C GLY A 211 10.87 -18.97 4.72
N ASN A 212 10.89 -18.32 5.87
CA ASN A 212 10.03 -18.64 7.02
C ASN A 212 8.58 -18.22 6.79
N LYS A 213 7.74 -19.13 6.26
CA LYS A 213 6.30 -18.93 6.04
C LYS A 213 5.48 -18.82 7.35
N ARG A 214 6.11 -18.90 8.53
CA ARG A 214 5.40 -18.83 9.82
C ARG A 214 4.88 -17.43 10.13
N ARG A 215 5.52 -16.36 9.58
CA ARG A 215 5.01 -15.00 9.73
C ARG A 215 3.90 -14.78 8.73
N THR A 216 2.74 -14.40 9.22
CA THR A 216 1.57 -14.09 8.40
C THR A 216 1.10 -12.68 8.64
N HIS A 217 0.47 -12.11 7.62
CA HIS A 217 -0.18 -10.81 7.68
C HIS A 217 -1.66 -10.96 7.33
N THR A 218 -2.43 -9.93 7.61
CA THR A 218 -3.87 -9.88 7.31
C THR A 218 -4.13 -8.91 6.16
N ILE A 219 -4.96 -9.33 5.21
CA ILE A 219 -5.49 -8.46 4.16
C ILE A 219 -7.00 -8.43 4.28
N TRP A 220 -7.57 -7.25 4.49
CA TRP A 220 -9.00 -7.04 4.31
C TRP A 220 -9.30 -6.65 2.87
N LEU A 221 -10.28 -7.34 2.27
CA LEU A 221 -10.91 -6.93 1.02
C LEU A 221 -12.32 -6.50 1.36
N ALA A 222 -12.58 -5.21 1.26
CA ALA A 222 -13.86 -4.59 1.56
C ALA A 222 -14.50 -4.10 0.25
N ARG A 223 -15.50 -4.83 -0.25
CA ARG A 223 -16.17 -4.52 -1.52
C ARG A 223 -17.33 -3.56 -1.29
N LYS A 224 -17.35 -2.46 -2.06
CA LYS A 224 -18.51 -1.56 -2.14
C LYS A 224 -19.65 -2.26 -2.88
N LYS A 225 -20.87 -2.23 -2.33
CA LYS A 225 -22.05 -2.77 -3.00
C LYS A 225 -22.30 -2.03 -4.32
N SER A 226 -22.67 -2.78 -5.35
CA SER A 226 -23.23 -2.23 -6.60
C SER A 226 -24.72 -1.97 -6.35
N TYR A 227 -25.15 -0.74 -6.44
CA TYR A 227 -26.57 -0.38 -6.47
C TYR A 227 -26.96 -0.11 -7.91
#